data_230e028e2bbeecbcd2b66be79ece4df5
#
_entry.id   230e028e2bbeecbcd2b66be79ece4df5
#
_cell.length_a   1.000
_cell.length_b   1.000
_cell.length_c   1.000
_cell.angle_alpha   90.00
_cell.angle_beta   90.00
_cell.angle_gamma   90.00
#
_symmetry.space_group_name_H-M   'P 1'
#
loop_
_entity.id
_entity.type
_entity.pdbx_description
1 polymer ?
#
loop_
_entity_poly.entity_id
_entity_poly.type
_entity_poly.pdbx_seq_one_letter_code
_entity_poly.pdbx_strand_id
1 'polypeptide(L)'
;MSEKDKEILDETVNENQNGSNEGNEDCGNNCSNTSETETETSVEQQLEEANKKIAVLEDKYLRQVAEFDNYRKRTVKEKAELIKNGGERVMESILPVLDDFERAMSNLAKDENAADILTGVELIYTKFVGILKQNGLQKIDTEGAEFNTDFHEAIAMVPTPDESMKGKVLDCVQAGYTLNDKVIRHAKVAVGE
;
A
#
# COMPACT_ATOMS: atom_id res chain seq x y z
N MET A 1 20.93 11.36 -1.71
CA MET A 1 20.92 12.57 -0.86
C MET A 1 21.74 13.62 -1.59
N SER A 2 21.07 14.67 -2.04
CA SER A 2 21.66 15.79 -2.80
C SER A 2 22.36 16.74 -1.83
N GLU A 3 23.42 17.39 -2.29
CA GLU A 3 24.21 18.40 -1.52
C GLU A 3 23.35 19.51 -0.89
N LYS A 4 22.13 19.72 -1.38
CA LYS A 4 21.16 20.69 -0.82
C LYS A 4 20.55 20.27 0.52
N ASP A 5 20.59 19.00 0.88
CA ASP A 5 20.03 18.50 2.14
C ASP A 5 21.00 18.66 3.33
N LYS A 6 22.26 19.07 3.07
CA LYS A 6 23.27 19.33 4.10
C LYS A 6 23.31 20.79 4.57
N GLU A 7 22.87 21.73 3.74
CA GLU A 7 22.87 23.16 4.08
C GLU A 7 21.76 23.57 5.07
N ILE A 8 20.68 22.80 5.18
CA ILE A 8 19.55 23.14 6.07
C ILE A 8 19.80 22.72 7.53
N LEU A 9 20.80 21.86 7.79
CA LEU A 9 21.11 21.38 9.14
C LEU A 9 22.14 22.25 9.88
N ASP A 10 22.85 23.15 9.20
CA ASP A 10 23.90 23.99 9.79
C ASP A 10 23.44 25.37 10.24
N GLU A 11 22.22 25.79 9.86
CA GLU A 11 21.69 27.13 10.24
C GLU A 11 20.92 27.18 11.57
N THR A 12 20.66 26.04 12.24
CA THR A 12 19.87 26.04 13.49
C THR A 12 20.67 25.92 14.78
N VAL A 13 22.01 25.96 14.73
CA VAL A 13 22.87 25.79 15.92
C VAL A 13 23.52 27.09 16.40
N ASN A 14 23.35 28.23 15.72
CA ASN A 14 24.16 29.41 16.01
C ASN A 14 23.40 30.66 16.54
N GLU A 15 22.23 30.47 17.15
CA GLU A 15 21.57 31.58 17.86
C GLU A 15 21.26 31.22 19.32
N ASN A 16 22.29 31.20 20.18
CA ASN A 16 22.10 31.46 21.60
C ASN A 16 23.45 31.66 22.33
N GLN A 17 24.18 32.68 21.95
CA GLN A 17 25.22 33.28 22.83
C GLN A 17 25.25 34.78 22.59
N ASN A 18 24.52 35.56 23.36
CA ASN A 18 24.98 36.90 23.78
C ASN A 18 24.04 37.53 24.81
N GLY A 19 24.59 38.02 25.86
CA GLY A 19 23.90 38.85 26.87
C GLY A 19 24.64 38.76 28.21
N SER A 20 25.87 39.20 28.26
CA SER A 20 26.45 40.44 28.81
C SER A 20 26.15 40.68 30.26
N ASN A 21 27.11 40.49 31.04
CA ASN A 21 27.83 41.00 32.16
C ASN A 21 27.71 42.51 32.43
N GLU A 22 27.53 42.89 33.69
CA GLU A 22 27.92 44.10 34.43
C GLU A 22 27.12 44.08 35.71
N GLY A 23 27.62 44.17 36.90
CA GLY A 23 28.79 44.72 37.50
C GLY A 23 28.49 44.99 38.94
N ASN A 24 29.51 44.82 39.74
CA ASN A 24 29.91 45.62 40.88
C ASN A 24 29.55 45.21 42.32
N GLU A 25 30.60 44.83 43.06
CA GLU A 25 31.07 45.28 44.36
C GLU A 25 30.09 45.32 45.54
N ASP A 26 30.34 44.69 46.68
CA ASP A 26 31.28 45.06 47.74
C ASP A 26 31.08 44.16 48.99
N CYS A 27 32.19 43.83 49.61
CA CYS A 27 32.49 43.51 51.01
C CYS A 27 31.48 42.93 51.99
N GLY A 28 31.91 41.85 52.61
CA GLY A 28 31.38 41.46 53.92
C GLY A 28 31.79 40.06 54.39
N ASN A 29 32.99 39.97 54.90
CA ASN A 29 33.52 38.85 55.64
C ASN A 29 32.62 38.42 56.80
N ASN A 30 32.04 37.22 56.82
CA ASN A 30 31.89 36.49 58.08
C ASN A 30 31.76 34.98 57.88
N CYS A 31 32.62 34.28 58.53
CA CYS A 31 32.68 32.83 58.67
C CYS A 31 31.36 32.27 59.29
N SER A 32 30.81 31.21 58.65
CA SER A 32 30.30 30.07 59.40
C SER A 32 30.11 28.86 58.47
N ASN A 33 30.89 27.85 58.75
CA ASN A 33 30.88 26.50 58.22
C ASN A 33 29.55 25.80 58.53
N THR A 34 28.52 25.98 57.69
CA THR A 34 27.30 25.12 57.72
C THR A 34 26.54 25.10 56.41
N SER A 35 27.04 25.75 55.33
CA SER A 35 26.32 25.86 54.05
C SER A 35 26.79 24.92 52.95
N GLU A 36 27.88 24.17 53.13
CA GLU A 36 28.42 23.31 52.06
C GLU A 36 27.64 21.99 51.89
N THR A 37 27.12 21.41 52.97
CA THR A 37 26.39 20.13 52.92
C THR A 37 24.96 20.28 52.38
N GLU A 38 24.28 21.41 52.58
CA GLU A 38 22.94 21.64 52.03
C GLU A 38 22.96 21.99 50.55
N THR A 39 24.03 22.61 50.05
CA THR A 39 24.20 22.89 48.61
C THR A 39 24.60 21.66 47.84
N GLU A 40 25.44 20.76 48.39
CA GLU A 40 25.82 19.50 47.74
C GLU A 40 24.64 18.54 47.58
N THR A 41 23.81 18.37 48.63
CA THR A 41 22.58 17.57 48.54
C THR A 41 21.57 18.14 47.52
N SER A 42 21.49 19.46 47.40
CA SER A 42 20.62 20.11 46.37
C SER A 42 21.14 19.88 44.95
N VAL A 43 22.44 19.89 44.71
CA VAL A 43 23.09 19.65 43.40
C VAL A 43 22.98 18.18 43.01
N GLU A 44 23.17 17.26 43.94
CA GLU A 44 22.99 15.83 43.72
C GLU A 44 21.54 15.47 43.32
N GLN A 45 20.57 16.06 44.00
CA GLN A 45 19.15 15.90 43.66
C GLN A 45 18.81 16.43 42.26
N GLN A 46 19.34 17.60 41.89
CA GLN A 46 19.16 18.14 40.53
C GLN A 46 19.81 17.27 39.46
N LEU A 47 20.96 16.69 39.76
CA LEU A 47 21.66 15.76 38.87
C LEU A 47 20.88 14.44 38.69
N GLU A 48 20.32 13.90 39.78
CA GLU A 48 19.45 12.72 39.68
C GLU A 48 18.18 13.00 38.87
N GLU A 49 17.52 14.16 39.09
CA GLU A 49 16.36 14.55 38.32
C GLU A 49 16.69 14.74 36.83
N ALA A 50 17.84 15.36 36.53
CA ALA A 50 18.32 15.52 35.15
C ALA A 50 18.57 14.17 34.50
N ASN A 51 19.25 13.26 35.20
CA ASN A 51 19.49 11.89 34.69
C ASN A 51 18.20 11.11 34.47
N LYS A 52 17.20 11.23 35.35
CA LYS A 52 15.87 10.63 35.14
C LYS A 52 15.16 11.21 33.92
N LYS A 53 15.25 12.52 33.72
CA LYS A 53 14.69 13.18 32.52
C LYS A 53 15.38 12.72 31.24
N ILE A 54 16.71 12.59 31.24
CA ILE A 54 17.50 12.06 30.13
C ILE A 54 17.06 10.65 29.80
N ALA A 55 17.00 9.73 30.78
CA ALA A 55 16.58 8.35 30.55
C ALA A 55 15.15 8.27 29.94
N VAL A 56 14.21 9.09 30.42
CA VAL A 56 12.86 9.15 29.84
C VAL A 56 12.87 9.71 28.42
N LEU A 57 13.71 10.70 28.14
CA LEU A 57 13.82 11.27 26.79
C LEU A 57 14.48 10.29 25.83
N GLU A 58 15.50 9.57 26.27
CA GLU A 58 16.15 8.52 25.47
C GLU A 58 15.17 7.38 25.13
N ASP A 59 14.37 6.90 26.10
CA ASP A 59 13.36 5.89 25.83
C ASP A 59 12.32 6.38 24.81
N LYS A 60 11.84 7.62 24.98
CA LYS A 60 10.93 8.24 24.02
C LYS A 60 11.55 8.38 22.62
N TYR A 61 12.80 8.80 22.57
CA TYR A 61 13.53 8.95 21.31
C TYR A 61 13.69 7.60 20.60
N LEU A 62 14.14 6.57 21.32
CA LEU A 62 14.28 5.22 20.77
C LEU A 62 12.94 4.68 20.23
N ARG A 63 11.87 4.88 20.99
CA ARG A 63 10.52 4.49 20.55
C ARG A 63 10.12 5.24 19.28
N GLN A 64 10.34 6.56 19.25
CA GLN A 64 9.98 7.39 18.08
C GLN A 64 10.80 7.01 16.83
N VAL A 65 12.08 6.70 16.98
CA VAL A 65 12.92 6.19 15.89
C VAL A 65 12.37 4.87 15.36
N ALA A 66 12.02 3.94 16.26
CA ALA A 66 11.45 2.65 15.86
C ALA A 66 10.09 2.81 15.14
N GLU A 67 9.22 3.69 15.63
CA GLU A 67 7.94 4.02 14.99
C GLU A 67 8.16 4.67 13.60
N PHE A 68 9.13 5.58 13.49
CA PHE A 68 9.46 6.21 12.22
C PHE A 68 10.00 5.20 11.18
N ASP A 69 10.86 4.27 11.60
CA ASP A 69 11.34 3.22 10.70
C ASP A 69 10.22 2.29 10.24
N ASN A 70 9.30 1.92 11.13
CA ASN A 70 8.12 1.15 10.78
C ASN A 70 7.21 1.92 9.83
N TYR A 71 6.97 3.19 10.10
CA TYR A 71 6.20 4.08 9.22
C TYR A 71 6.83 4.18 7.83
N ARG A 72 8.14 4.40 7.76
CA ARG A 72 8.88 4.47 6.50
C ARG A 72 8.74 3.18 5.68
N LYS A 73 8.92 2.01 6.32
CA LYS A 73 8.77 0.70 5.67
C LYS A 73 7.36 0.50 5.14
N ARG A 74 6.34 0.86 5.93
CA ARG A 74 4.94 0.77 5.54
C ARG A 74 4.62 1.70 4.37
N THR A 75 5.04 2.97 4.44
CA THR A 75 4.79 3.95 3.38
C THR A 75 5.42 3.56 2.05
N VAL A 76 6.61 2.94 2.07
CA VAL A 76 7.25 2.43 0.84
C VAL A 76 6.40 1.31 0.21
N LYS A 77 5.87 0.38 1.04
CA LYS A 77 4.96 -0.67 0.55
C LYS A 77 3.67 -0.09 -0.02
N GLU A 78 3.01 0.79 0.73
CA GLU A 78 1.77 1.44 0.29
C GLU A 78 1.96 2.21 -1.03
N LYS A 79 3.07 2.93 -1.19
CA LYS A 79 3.40 3.60 -2.45
C LYS A 79 3.61 2.62 -3.60
N ALA A 80 4.31 1.51 -3.36
CA ALA A 80 4.51 0.48 -4.38
C ALA A 80 3.18 -0.16 -4.81
N GLU A 81 2.28 -0.45 -3.87
CA GLU A 81 0.94 -0.96 -4.13
C GLU A 81 0.06 0.06 -4.87
N LEU A 82 0.13 1.34 -4.51
CA LEU A 82 -0.57 2.42 -5.19
C LEU A 82 -0.12 2.56 -6.66
N ILE A 83 1.17 2.48 -6.92
CA ILE A 83 1.72 2.52 -8.29
C ILE A 83 1.29 1.26 -9.06
N LYS A 84 1.36 0.09 -8.42
CA LYS A 84 0.99 -1.19 -9.03
C LYS A 84 -0.49 -1.25 -9.41
N ASN A 85 -1.38 -0.72 -8.56
CA ASN A 85 -2.83 -0.83 -8.69
C ASN A 85 -3.52 0.49 -9.08
N GLY A 86 -2.78 1.56 -9.34
CA GLY A 86 -3.34 2.88 -9.67
C GLY A 86 -4.23 2.91 -10.92
N GLY A 87 -4.06 1.94 -11.82
CA GLY A 87 -4.90 1.76 -13.01
C GLY A 87 -6.19 0.96 -12.79
N GLU A 88 -6.44 0.40 -11.61
CA GLU A 88 -7.53 -0.53 -11.34
C GLU A 88 -8.89 0.01 -11.81
N ARG A 89 -9.24 1.24 -11.42
CA ARG A 89 -10.50 1.88 -11.77
C ARG A 89 -10.69 2.07 -13.27
N VAL A 90 -9.61 2.38 -13.99
CA VAL A 90 -9.64 2.52 -15.45
C VAL A 90 -9.82 1.15 -16.10
N MET A 91 -9.08 0.16 -15.63
CA MET A 91 -9.22 -1.21 -16.12
C MET A 91 -10.63 -1.74 -15.90
N GLU A 92 -11.20 -1.56 -14.71
CA GLU A 92 -12.59 -1.96 -14.40
C GLU A 92 -13.62 -1.31 -15.34
N SER A 93 -13.44 -0.03 -15.68
CA SER A 93 -14.35 0.68 -16.61
C SER A 93 -14.22 0.22 -18.05
N ILE A 94 -13.11 -0.41 -18.43
CA ILE A 94 -12.89 -0.95 -19.79
C ILE A 94 -13.46 -2.38 -19.93
N LEU A 95 -13.59 -3.15 -18.84
CA LEU A 95 -14.07 -4.54 -18.89
C LEU A 95 -15.43 -4.71 -19.59
N PRO A 96 -16.45 -3.83 -19.41
CA PRO A 96 -17.70 -3.95 -20.15
C PRO A 96 -17.53 -3.88 -21.67
N VAL A 97 -16.58 -3.05 -22.14
CA VAL A 97 -16.27 -2.95 -23.58
C VAL A 97 -15.66 -4.26 -24.09
N LEU A 98 -14.82 -4.91 -23.28
CA LEU A 98 -14.25 -6.20 -23.60
C LEU A 98 -15.34 -7.29 -23.69
N ASP A 99 -16.29 -7.29 -22.73
CA ASP A 99 -17.46 -8.20 -22.75
C ASP A 99 -18.30 -7.99 -24.02
N ASP A 100 -18.49 -6.72 -24.43
CA ASP A 100 -19.21 -6.38 -25.64
C ASP A 100 -18.52 -6.88 -26.90
N PHE A 101 -17.17 -6.82 -26.95
CA PHE A 101 -16.39 -7.40 -28.04
C PHE A 101 -16.56 -8.94 -28.09
N GLU A 102 -16.45 -9.64 -26.96
CA GLU A 102 -16.63 -11.10 -26.90
C GLU A 102 -18.05 -11.48 -27.40
N ARG A 103 -19.08 -10.73 -26.96
CA ARG A 103 -20.46 -10.93 -27.40
C ARG A 103 -20.65 -10.64 -28.90
N ALA A 104 -20.04 -9.57 -29.43
CA ALA A 104 -20.09 -9.23 -30.84
C ALA A 104 -19.46 -10.32 -31.72
N MET A 105 -18.27 -10.81 -31.33
CA MET A 105 -17.60 -11.89 -32.03
C MET A 105 -18.44 -13.18 -32.03
N SER A 106 -19.05 -13.53 -30.90
CA SER A 106 -19.93 -14.70 -30.79
C SER A 106 -21.18 -14.60 -31.68
N ASN A 107 -21.68 -13.40 -31.91
CA ASN A 107 -22.79 -13.16 -32.80
C ASN A 107 -22.38 -13.19 -34.29
N LEU A 108 -21.24 -12.57 -34.62
CA LEU A 108 -20.67 -12.58 -35.98
C LEU A 108 -20.27 -13.99 -36.43
N ALA A 109 -19.78 -14.83 -35.50
CA ALA A 109 -19.46 -16.23 -35.82
C ALA A 109 -20.65 -17.08 -36.27
N LYS A 110 -21.89 -16.64 -36.00
CA LYS A 110 -23.15 -17.31 -36.43
C LYS A 110 -23.60 -16.89 -37.83
N ASP A 111 -23.01 -15.85 -38.40
CA ASP A 111 -23.38 -15.31 -39.71
C ASP A 111 -22.30 -15.70 -40.75
N GLU A 112 -22.71 -16.57 -41.68
CA GLU A 112 -21.78 -17.09 -42.74
C GLU A 112 -21.24 -15.98 -43.65
N ASN A 113 -21.93 -14.84 -43.77
CA ASN A 113 -21.52 -13.72 -44.60
C ASN A 113 -20.57 -12.76 -43.91
N ALA A 114 -20.32 -12.93 -42.60
CA ALA A 114 -19.50 -12.03 -41.79
C ALA A 114 -18.08 -12.50 -41.53
N ALA A 115 -17.61 -13.60 -42.20
CA ALA A 115 -16.32 -14.20 -41.92
C ALA A 115 -15.10 -13.26 -42.08
N ASP A 116 -15.11 -12.40 -43.10
CA ASP A 116 -14.02 -11.43 -43.32
C ASP A 116 -14.03 -10.31 -42.23
N ILE A 117 -15.23 -9.89 -41.81
CA ILE A 117 -15.40 -8.91 -40.75
C ILE A 117 -14.96 -9.50 -39.41
N LEU A 118 -15.33 -10.75 -39.14
CA LEU A 118 -14.95 -11.49 -37.94
C LEU A 118 -13.42 -11.54 -37.78
N THR A 119 -12.70 -11.90 -38.87
CA THR A 119 -11.23 -11.94 -38.85
C THR A 119 -10.62 -10.59 -38.51
N GLY A 120 -11.18 -9.48 -39.06
CA GLY A 120 -10.70 -8.14 -38.74
C GLY A 120 -10.95 -7.77 -37.28
N VAL A 121 -12.10 -8.10 -36.73
CA VAL A 121 -12.47 -7.85 -35.32
C VAL A 121 -11.61 -8.67 -34.37
N GLU A 122 -11.34 -9.95 -34.69
CA GLU A 122 -10.45 -10.83 -33.91
C GLU A 122 -9.03 -10.27 -33.80
N LEU A 123 -8.48 -9.73 -34.88
CA LEU A 123 -7.17 -9.09 -34.86
C LEU A 123 -7.13 -7.89 -33.91
N ILE A 124 -8.17 -7.05 -33.94
CA ILE A 124 -8.30 -5.88 -33.04
C ILE A 124 -8.43 -6.34 -31.59
N TYR A 125 -9.29 -7.32 -31.33
CA TYR A 125 -9.51 -7.90 -30.01
C TYR A 125 -8.23 -8.51 -29.44
N THR A 126 -7.52 -9.32 -30.22
CA THR A 126 -6.27 -9.95 -29.81
C THR A 126 -5.21 -8.91 -29.43
N LYS A 127 -5.07 -7.85 -30.25
CA LYS A 127 -4.18 -6.74 -29.96
C LYS A 127 -4.57 -6.01 -28.69
N PHE A 128 -5.86 -5.74 -28.49
CA PHE A 128 -6.39 -5.07 -27.32
C PHE A 128 -6.15 -5.87 -26.04
N VAL A 129 -6.49 -7.16 -26.02
CA VAL A 129 -6.22 -8.08 -24.91
C VAL A 129 -4.70 -8.18 -24.64
N GLY A 130 -3.87 -8.19 -25.69
CA GLY A 130 -2.42 -8.18 -25.58
C GLY A 130 -1.90 -6.94 -24.83
N ILE A 131 -2.44 -5.76 -25.15
CA ILE A 131 -2.09 -4.51 -24.44
C ILE A 131 -2.53 -4.55 -22.99
N LEU A 132 -3.74 -5.04 -22.70
CA LEU A 132 -4.26 -5.18 -21.34
C LEU A 132 -3.40 -6.16 -20.50
N LYS A 133 -2.99 -7.29 -21.11
CA LYS A 133 -2.06 -8.24 -20.46
C LYS A 133 -0.71 -7.62 -20.13
N GLN A 134 -0.15 -6.78 -21.00
CA GLN A 134 1.09 -6.05 -20.73
C GLN A 134 0.96 -5.09 -19.55
N ASN A 135 -0.24 -4.58 -19.32
CA ASN A 135 -0.56 -3.74 -18.15
C ASN A 135 -0.95 -4.55 -16.89
N GLY A 136 -0.79 -5.87 -16.92
CA GLY A 136 -0.99 -6.75 -15.79
C GLY A 136 -2.40 -7.30 -15.63
N LEU A 137 -3.31 -7.07 -16.60
CA LEU A 137 -4.65 -7.65 -16.59
C LEU A 137 -4.57 -9.12 -17.04
N GLN A 138 -5.17 -10.03 -16.28
CA GLN A 138 -5.27 -11.45 -16.59
C GLN A 138 -6.71 -11.93 -16.46
N LYS A 139 -7.16 -12.75 -17.41
CA LYS A 139 -8.47 -13.41 -17.34
C LYS A 139 -8.37 -14.58 -16.36
N ILE A 140 -9.38 -14.70 -15.49
CA ILE A 140 -9.50 -15.83 -14.57
C ILE A 140 -9.92 -17.06 -15.38
N ASP A 141 -9.18 -18.15 -15.22
CA ASP A 141 -9.52 -19.42 -15.86
C ASP A 141 -10.69 -20.05 -15.10
N THR A 142 -11.77 -20.33 -15.86
CA THR A 142 -13.02 -20.85 -15.30
C THR A 142 -13.41 -22.20 -15.87
N GLU A 143 -12.77 -22.67 -16.95
CA GLU A 143 -13.17 -23.90 -17.64
C GLU A 143 -12.80 -25.14 -16.80
N GLY A 144 -13.80 -25.82 -16.23
CA GLY A 144 -13.60 -27.03 -15.44
C GLY A 144 -12.87 -26.83 -14.12
N ALA A 145 -12.62 -25.57 -13.74
CA ALA A 145 -11.98 -25.22 -12.47
C ALA A 145 -12.89 -25.57 -11.27
N GLU A 146 -12.29 -25.86 -10.13
CA GLU A 146 -13.01 -25.96 -8.86
C GLU A 146 -13.52 -24.58 -8.47
N PHE A 147 -14.74 -24.54 -7.94
CA PHE A 147 -15.31 -23.27 -7.48
C PHE A 147 -14.52 -22.72 -6.29
N ASN A 148 -14.04 -21.49 -6.43
CA ASN A 148 -13.32 -20.76 -5.38
C ASN A 148 -13.96 -19.38 -5.20
N THR A 149 -14.39 -19.07 -3.98
CA THR A 149 -15.02 -17.80 -3.62
C THR A 149 -14.11 -16.59 -3.78
N ASP A 150 -12.78 -16.77 -3.80
CA ASP A 150 -11.84 -15.67 -3.98
C ASP A 150 -11.82 -15.16 -5.43
N PHE A 151 -12.19 -16.00 -6.40
CA PHE A 151 -12.13 -15.68 -7.83
C PHE A 151 -13.48 -15.75 -8.53
N HIS A 152 -14.41 -16.55 -7.98
CA HIS A 152 -15.67 -16.87 -8.64
C HIS A 152 -16.89 -16.41 -7.84
N GLU A 153 -17.91 -15.95 -8.53
CA GLU A 153 -19.24 -15.63 -8.02
C GLU A 153 -20.22 -16.61 -8.63
N ALA A 154 -20.79 -17.52 -7.84
CA ALA A 154 -21.81 -18.46 -8.30
C ALA A 154 -23.16 -17.74 -8.45
N ILE A 155 -23.68 -17.65 -9.68
CA ILE A 155 -24.98 -17.04 -9.97
C ILE A 155 -26.08 -18.07 -10.14
N ALA A 156 -25.72 -19.32 -10.48
CA ALA A 156 -26.66 -20.42 -10.65
C ALA A 156 -26.04 -21.74 -10.20
N MET A 157 -26.85 -22.62 -9.65
CA MET A 157 -26.52 -24.03 -9.44
C MET A 157 -27.29 -24.85 -10.49
N VAL A 158 -26.56 -25.71 -11.19
CA VAL A 158 -27.12 -26.54 -12.26
C VAL A 158 -27.02 -27.99 -11.87
N PRO A 159 -28.13 -28.72 -11.78
CA PRO A 159 -28.07 -30.15 -11.47
C PRO A 159 -27.32 -30.91 -12.56
N THR A 160 -26.29 -31.64 -12.16
CA THR A 160 -25.49 -32.43 -13.11
C THR A 160 -25.67 -33.93 -12.85
N PRO A 161 -25.77 -34.72 -13.91
CA PRO A 161 -25.84 -36.19 -13.77
C PRO A 161 -24.50 -36.81 -13.36
N ASP A 162 -23.38 -36.07 -13.56
CA ASP A 162 -22.03 -36.54 -13.30
C ASP A 162 -21.53 -36.04 -11.94
N GLU A 163 -21.28 -36.96 -11.01
CA GLU A 163 -20.71 -36.65 -9.69
C GLU A 163 -19.34 -35.96 -9.76
N SER A 164 -18.59 -36.19 -10.84
CA SER A 164 -17.28 -35.57 -11.06
C SER A 164 -17.34 -34.06 -11.32
N MET A 165 -18.51 -33.55 -11.69
CA MET A 165 -18.75 -32.14 -12.00
C MET A 165 -19.36 -31.36 -10.83
N LYS A 166 -19.68 -32.02 -9.73
CA LYS A 166 -20.17 -31.34 -8.52
C LYS A 166 -19.11 -30.43 -7.93
N GLY A 167 -19.51 -29.23 -7.59
CA GLY A 167 -18.61 -28.17 -7.07
C GLY A 167 -17.63 -27.59 -8.09
N LYS A 168 -17.76 -27.95 -9.38
CA LYS A 168 -16.95 -27.36 -10.44
C LYS A 168 -17.74 -26.33 -11.24
N VAL A 169 -17.00 -25.44 -11.88
CA VAL A 169 -17.55 -24.47 -12.81
C VAL A 169 -17.93 -25.17 -14.09
N LEU A 170 -19.22 -25.09 -14.45
CA LEU A 170 -19.78 -25.69 -15.68
C LEU A 170 -19.81 -24.70 -16.81
N ASP A 171 -20.16 -23.44 -16.52
CA ASP A 171 -20.27 -22.40 -17.53
C ASP A 171 -19.88 -21.04 -16.94
N CYS A 172 -19.39 -20.16 -17.78
CA CYS A 172 -18.97 -18.81 -17.42
C CYS A 172 -19.85 -17.78 -18.13
N VAL A 173 -20.76 -17.16 -17.38
CA VAL A 173 -21.67 -16.14 -17.90
C VAL A 173 -20.96 -14.80 -18.13
N GLN A 174 -20.02 -14.47 -17.25
CA GLN A 174 -19.21 -13.26 -17.36
C GLN A 174 -17.79 -13.54 -16.88
N ALA A 175 -16.82 -13.25 -17.75
CA ALA A 175 -15.41 -13.49 -17.45
C ALA A 175 -14.92 -12.64 -16.25
N GLY A 176 -14.15 -13.25 -15.38
CA GLY A 176 -13.45 -12.58 -14.28
C GLY A 176 -12.06 -12.11 -14.69
N TYR A 177 -11.56 -11.08 -14.01
CA TYR A 177 -10.23 -10.53 -14.29
C TYR A 177 -9.47 -10.18 -13.02
N THR A 178 -8.18 -10.42 -13.05
CA THR A 178 -7.22 -9.98 -12.04
C THR A 178 -6.28 -8.92 -12.61
N LEU A 179 -5.87 -7.98 -11.79
CA LEU A 179 -4.84 -6.99 -12.10
C LEU A 179 -3.68 -7.17 -11.13
N ASN A 180 -2.51 -7.58 -11.64
CA ASN A 180 -1.31 -7.77 -10.80
C ASN A 180 -1.59 -8.60 -9.53
N ASP A 181 -2.27 -9.74 -9.69
CA ASP A 181 -2.68 -10.69 -8.64
C ASP A 181 -3.85 -10.23 -7.74
N LYS A 182 -4.39 -9.02 -7.93
CA LYS A 182 -5.58 -8.54 -7.24
C LYS A 182 -6.81 -8.78 -8.12
N VAL A 183 -7.84 -9.41 -7.58
CA VAL A 183 -9.13 -9.56 -8.28
C VAL A 183 -9.81 -8.19 -8.37
N ILE A 184 -10.08 -7.74 -9.60
CA ILE A 184 -10.84 -6.52 -9.88
C ILE A 184 -12.29 -6.83 -10.26
N ARG A 185 -12.54 -8.04 -10.81
CA ARG A 185 -13.88 -8.54 -11.11
C ARG A 185 -13.89 -10.07 -10.99
N HIS A 186 -14.77 -10.58 -10.14
CA HIS A 186 -15.00 -12.03 -10.04
C HIS A 186 -15.64 -12.58 -11.30
N ALA A 187 -15.31 -13.82 -11.65
CA ALA A 187 -15.99 -14.51 -12.75
C ALA A 187 -17.39 -14.95 -12.28
N LYS A 188 -18.42 -14.58 -13.04
CA LYS A 188 -19.79 -15.06 -12.79
C LYS A 188 -20.00 -16.39 -13.46
N VAL A 189 -20.20 -17.43 -12.64
CA VAL A 189 -20.17 -18.82 -13.08
C VAL A 189 -21.42 -19.57 -12.66
N ALA A 190 -21.76 -20.60 -13.44
CA ALA A 190 -22.71 -21.63 -13.06
C ALA A 190 -21.93 -22.83 -12.50
N VAL A 191 -22.34 -23.33 -11.34
CA VAL A 191 -21.68 -24.41 -10.60
C VAL A 191 -22.53 -25.66 -10.62
N GLY A 192 -21.90 -26.83 -10.73
CA GLY A 192 -22.59 -28.14 -10.66
C GLY A 192 -23.04 -28.48 -9.24
N GLU A 193 -24.30 -28.90 -9.09
CA GLU A 193 -24.88 -29.39 -7.85
C GLU A 193 -24.82 -30.92 -7.73
#